data_a2247ce966bc7b5392b1aad745368332
#
_entry.id   a2247ce966bc7b5392b1aad745368332
#
_cell.length_a   1.000
_cell.length_b   1.000
_cell.length_c   1.000
_cell.angle_alpha   90.00
_cell.angle_beta   90.00
_cell.angle_gamma   90.00
#
_symmetry.space_group_name_H-M   'P 1'
#
loop_
_entity.id
_entity.type
_entity.pdbx_description
1 polymer ?
#
loop_
_entity_poly.entity_id
_entity_poly.type
_entity_poly.pdbx_seq_one_letter_code
_entity_poly.pdbx_strand_id
1 'polypeptide(L)'
;TGVVWCGYDDPEEVVLTDSSTNPAIVLWQKVMEQVHDGLANKEFNKPTNVVECTVCRDSGLLMTDACREDPRGSRAVTVELSLYDVPTQNCDVHKEVEICGASGHVVNEYCKQVEGNTTKTVGLLDVSRAFPVRGITVQDQAYAVPNDSLPAGYYPALSPDVDAINVECYIHT
;
A
#
# COMPACT_ATOMS: atom_id res chain seq x y z
N THR A 1 26.68 -9.06 16.36
CA THR A 1 25.60 -8.05 16.47
C THR A 1 26.04 -7.01 17.49
N GLY A 2 25.98 -5.74 17.15
CA GLY A 2 26.28 -4.61 18.03
C GLY A 2 25.06 -3.70 18.18
N VAL A 3 24.79 -3.22 19.39
CA VAL A 3 23.72 -2.28 19.70
C VAL A 3 24.29 -1.14 20.52
N VAL A 4 23.88 0.07 20.22
CA VAL A 4 24.20 1.27 21.01
C VAL A 4 22.91 1.98 21.34
N TRP A 5 22.74 2.30 22.61
CA TRP A 5 21.65 3.15 23.11
C TRP A 5 22.21 4.44 23.67
N CYS A 6 21.51 5.55 23.46
CA CYS A 6 21.84 6.85 24.01
C CYS A 6 20.53 7.53 24.43
N GLY A 7 20.44 7.90 25.71
CA GLY A 7 19.25 8.54 26.28
C GLY A 7 19.44 8.83 27.75
N TYR A 8 18.38 9.32 28.39
CA TYR A 8 18.30 9.56 29.83
C TYR A 8 17.55 8.41 30.52
N ASP A 9 17.79 8.23 31.82
CA ASP A 9 17.09 7.20 32.60
C ASP A 9 15.57 7.50 32.70
N ASP A 10 15.21 8.78 32.83
CA ASP A 10 13.86 9.25 32.69
C ASP A 10 13.57 9.64 31.23
N PRO A 11 12.32 9.45 30.73
CA PRO A 11 11.96 9.80 29.36
C PRO A 11 12.03 11.30 29.10
N GLU A 12 13.16 11.77 28.61
CA GLU A 12 13.39 13.16 28.21
C GLU A 12 13.83 13.23 26.75
N GLU A 13 13.55 14.36 26.11
CA GLU A 13 13.99 14.61 24.74
C GLU A 13 15.50 14.85 24.70
N VAL A 14 16.22 14.07 23.89
CA VAL A 14 17.65 14.29 23.65
C VAL A 14 17.80 15.45 22.67
N VAL A 15 18.13 16.64 23.21
CA VAL A 15 18.36 17.84 22.40
C VAL A 15 19.76 17.82 21.81
N LEU A 16 19.84 17.81 20.46
CA LEU A 16 21.10 17.85 19.72
C LEU A 16 21.36 19.30 19.28
N THR A 17 22.43 19.88 19.78
CA THR A 17 22.75 21.32 19.55
C THR A 17 23.31 21.60 18.16
N ASP A 18 24.03 20.66 17.55
CA ASP A 18 24.80 20.92 16.33
C ASP A 18 24.58 19.90 15.19
N SER A 19 23.81 18.87 15.39
CA SER A 19 23.56 17.86 14.34
C SER A 19 22.22 17.18 14.53
N SER A 20 21.54 16.95 13.42
CA SER A 20 20.32 16.13 13.38
C SER A 20 20.58 14.62 13.49
N THR A 21 21.86 14.20 13.62
CA THR A 21 22.22 12.79 13.62
C THR A 21 22.20 12.24 15.03
N ASN A 22 21.45 11.17 15.24
CA ASN A 22 21.37 10.48 16.52
C ASN A 22 22.77 10.04 17.00
N PRO A 23 23.21 10.44 18.21
CA PRO A 23 24.55 10.12 18.73
C PRO A 23 24.79 8.64 18.88
N ALA A 24 23.79 7.82 19.10
CA ALA A 24 23.92 6.37 19.13
C ALA A 24 24.36 5.80 17.77
N ILE A 25 23.86 6.38 16.67
CA ILE A 25 24.27 5.98 15.31
C ILE A 25 25.74 6.33 15.07
N VAL A 26 26.12 7.57 15.43
CA VAL A 26 27.51 8.04 15.27
C VAL A 26 28.50 7.18 16.06
N LEU A 27 28.15 6.85 17.30
CA LEU A 27 29.00 6.01 18.15
C LEU A 27 29.08 4.58 17.60
N TRP A 28 27.95 4.02 17.21
CA TRP A 28 27.90 2.69 16.59
C TRP A 28 28.74 2.63 15.33
N GLN A 29 28.63 3.62 14.45
CA GLN A 29 29.42 3.68 13.22
C GLN A 29 30.93 3.70 13.52
N LYS A 30 31.39 4.57 14.44
CA LYS A 30 32.81 4.64 14.79
C LYS A 30 33.37 3.35 15.36
N VAL A 31 32.57 2.66 16.18
CA VAL A 31 33.00 1.36 16.73
C VAL A 31 33.03 0.31 15.62
N MET A 32 32.04 0.26 14.76
CA MET A 32 31.94 -0.73 13.69
C MET A 32 32.96 -0.50 12.59
N GLU A 33 33.32 0.75 12.27
CA GLU A 33 34.44 1.05 11.37
C GLU A 33 35.75 0.40 11.86
N GLN A 34 36.03 0.50 13.15
CA GLN A 34 37.23 -0.12 13.72
C GLN A 34 37.16 -1.67 13.75
N VAL A 35 35.98 -2.22 14.06
CA VAL A 35 35.78 -3.68 14.09
C VAL A 35 35.89 -4.29 12.69
N HIS A 36 35.48 -3.53 11.65
CA HIS A 36 35.51 -4.02 10.28
C HIS A 36 36.76 -3.63 9.50
N ASP A 37 37.67 -2.87 10.11
CA ASP A 37 38.90 -2.46 9.46
C ASP A 37 39.71 -3.69 9.00
N GLY A 38 40.07 -3.73 7.72
CA GLY A 38 40.78 -4.85 7.10
C GLY A 38 39.93 -6.11 6.84
N LEU A 39 38.65 -6.14 7.20
CA LEU A 39 37.77 -7.25 6.88
C LEU A 39 37.19 -7.11 5.46
N ALA A 40 37.17 -8.23 4.73
CA ALA A 40 36.49 -8.27 3.43
C ALA A 40 34.97 -8.13 3.62
N ASN A 41 34.32 -7.41 2.69
CA ASN A 41 32.87 -7.35 2.64
C ASN A 41 32.28 -8.75 2.49
N LYS A 42 31.33 -9.08 3.35
CA LYS A 42 30.60 -10.34 3.32
C LYS A 42 29.13 -10.05 3.16
N GLU A 43 28.52 -10.74 2.23
CA GLU A 43 27.08 -10.77 2.07
C GLU A 43 26.49 -11.91 2.89
N PHE A 44 25.24 -11.75 3.31
CA PHE A 44 24.50 -12.85 3.93
C PHE A 44 24.08 -13.84 2.85
N ASN A 45 24.36 -15.12 3.10
CA ASN A 45 23.83 -16.16 2.22
C ASN A 45 22.30 -16.22 2.37
N LYS A 46 21.59 -16.14 1.25
CA LYS A 46 20.15 -16.34 1.22
C LYS A 46 19.83 -17.78 1.62
N PRO A 47 19.01 -18.01 2.65
CA PRO A 47 18.60 -19.37 3.01
C PRO A 47 17.81 -20.02 1.87
N THR A 48 17.95 -21.34 1.72
CA THR A 48 17.30 -22.09 0.64
C THR A 48 15.77 -22.15 0.74
N ASN A 49 15.23 -21.87 1.93
CA ASN A 49 13.79 -21.81 2.19
C ASN A 49 13.21 -20.40 2.06
N VAL A 50 13.97 -19.44 1.54
CA VAL A 50 13.47 -18.08 1.23
C VAL A 50 13.25 -17.96 -0.27
N VAL A 51 12.02 -17.63 -0.64
CA VAL A 51 11.56 -17.51 -2.03
C VAL A 51 11.01 -16.12 -2.29
N GLU A 52 11.10 -15.67 -3.54
CA GLU A 52 10.44 -14.45 -3.99
C GLU A 52 8.96 -14.73 -4.25
N CYS A 53 8.10 -13.86 -3.77
CA CYS A 53 6.67 -13.91 -3.98
C CYS A 53 6.13 -12.51 -4.26
N THR A 54 5.24 -12.40 -5.25
CA THR A 54 4.54 -11.13 -5.54
C THR A 54 3.20 -11.10 -4.82
N VAL A 55 3.08 -10.18 -3.88
CA VAL A 55 1.90 -10.02 -3.03
C VAL A 55 1.26 -8.64 -3.23
N CYS A 56 0.02 -8.51 -2.81
CA CYS A 56 -0.65 -7.23 -2.70
C CYS A 56 -0.16 -6.48 -1.46
N ARG A 57 0.31 -5.26 -1.64
CA ARG A 57 0.78 -4.37 -0.55
C ARG A 57 -0.29 -4.10 0.51
N ASP A 58 -1.57 -4.09 0.12
CA ASP A 58 -2.67 -3.73 1.01
C ASP A 58 -3.19 -4.91 1.83
N SER A 59 -3.17 -6.12 1.29
CA SER A 59 -3.66 -7.33 1.97
C SER A 59 -2.57 -8.27 2.47
N GLY A 60 -1.37 -8.23 1.87
CA GLY A 60 -0.33 -9.24 2.10
C GLY A 60 -0.60 -10.58 1.40
N LEU A 61 -1.72 -10.74 0.70
CA LEU A 61 -2.10 -11.94 -0.03
C LEU A 61 -1.52 -11.94 -1.46
N LEU A 62 -1.64 -13.05 -2.20
CA LEU A 62 -1.20 -13.14 -3.59
C LEU A 62 -1.86 -12.04 -4.42
N MET A 63 -1.07 -11.35 -5.22
CA MET A 63 -1.58 -10.28 -6.07
C MET A 63 -2.54 -10.80 -7.14
N THR A 64 -3.52 -9.96 -7.51
CA THR A 64 -4.44 -10.15 -8.63
C THR A 64 -4.27 -9.03 -9.65
N ASP A 65 -4.92 -9.13 -10.82
CA ASP A 65 -4.90 -8.04 -11.80
C ASP A 65 -5.54 -6.78 -11.24
N ALA A 66 -6.58 -6.89 -10.41
CA ALA A 66 -7.15 -5.75 -9.69
C ALA A 66 -6.11 -5.01 -8.83
N CYS A 67 -5.17 -5.72 -8.18
CA CYS A 67 -4.10 -5.06 -7.42
C CYS A 67 -3.12 -4.31 -8.32
N ARG A 68 -2.93 -4.78 -9.54
CA ARG A 68 -2.02 -4.18 -10.53
C ARG A 68 -2.61 -2.93 -11.16
N GLU A 69 -3.91 -2.97 -11.44
CA GLU A 69 -4.69 -1.92 -12.10
C GLU A 69 -5.34 -0.94 -11.11
N ASP A 70 -4.83 -0.84 -9.88
CA ASP A 70 -5.31 0.14 -8.90
C ASP A 70 -4.98 1.57 -9.37
N PRO A 71 -5.96 2.49 -9.42
CA PRO A 71 -5.75 3.87 -9.87
C PRO A 71 -4.75 4.66 -9.03
N ARG A 72 -4.50 4.26 -7.78
CA ARG A 72 -3.48 4.85 -6.91
C ARG A 72 -2.05 4.43 -7.31
N GLY A 73 -1.92 3.60 -8.32
CA GLY A 73 -0.70 2.92 -8.77
C GLY A 73 -0.66 1.46 -8.34
N SER A 74 0.10 0.64 -9.08
CA SER A 74 0.19 -0.80 -8.82
C SER A 74 0.46 -1.10 -7.34
N ARG A 75 -0.36 -1.96 -6.79
CA ARG A 75 -0.26 -2.45 -5.39
C ARG A 75 0.49 -3.78 -5.32
N ALA A 76 0.98 -4.28 -6.45
CA ALA A 76 1.83 -5.46 -6.49
C ALA A 76 3.23 -5.13 -5.97
N VAL A 77 3.74 -5.93 -5.05
CA VAL A 77 5.10 -5.83 -4.52
C VAL A 77 5.73 -7.20 -4.45
N THR A 78 6.97 -7.33 -4.93
CA THR A 78 7.74 -8.56 -4.79
C THR A 78 8.52 -8.49 -3.49
N VAL A 79 8.36 -9.51 -2.67
CA VAL A 79 8.99 -9.66 -1.35
C VAL A 79 9.64 -11.02 -1.23
N GLU A 80 10.64 -11.13 -0.36
CA GLU A 80 11.24 -12.40 0.02
C GLU A 80 10.56 -12.93 1.27
N LEU A 81 10.00 -14.12 1.18
CA LEU A 81 9.29 -14.78 2.28
C LEU A 81 9.89 -16.16 2.55
N SER A 82 9.77 -16.62 3.79
CA SER A 82 9.95 -18.03 4.08
C SER A 82 8.95 -18.85 3.28
N LEU A 83 9.36 -19.98 2.74
CA LEU A 83 8.48 -20.90 2.01
C LEU A 83 7.22 -21.28 2.80
N TYR A 84 7.29 -21.26 4.13
CA TYR A 84 6.18 -21.57 5.03
C TYR A 84 5.21 -20.40 5.21
N ASP A 85 5.63 -19.17 4.87
CA ASP A 85 4.86 -17.94 5.06
C ASP A 85 4.30 -17.40 3.73
N VAL A 86 4.56 -18.09 2.61
CA VAL A 86 4.01 -17.71 1.31
C VAL A 86 2.48 -17.81 1.36
N PRO A 87 1.74 -16.73 1.08
CA PRO A 87 0.29 -16.77 1.07
C PRO A 87 -0.23 -17.72 -0.01
N THR A 88 -1.30 -18.44 0.29
CA THR A 88 -1.95 -19.38 -0.63
C THR A 88 -3.27 -18.83 -1.20
N GLN A 89 -3.75 -17.71 -0.66
CA GLN A 89 -4.99 -17.06 -1.08
C GLN A 89 -4.70 -15.82 -1.92
N ASN A 90 -5.55 -15.57 -2.90
CA ASN A 90 -5.50 -14.34 -3.68
C ASN A 90 -6.04 -13.15 -2.87
N CYS A 91 -5.59 -11.97 -3.24
CA CYS A 91 -6.07 -10.72 -2.66
C CYS A 91 -7.59 -10.62 -2.81
N ASP A 92 -8.27 -10.37 -1.70
CA ASP A 92 -9.71 -10.15 -1.61
C ASP A 92 -10.07 -8.69 -1.27
N VAL A 93 -9.04 -7.84 -1.12
CA VAL A 93 -9.19 -6.40 -0.81
C VAL A 93 -9.48 -5.58 -2.05
N HIS A 94 -9.07 -6.04 -3.25
CA HIS A 94 -9.32 -5.34 -4.52
C HIS A 94 -10.36 -6.08 -5.35
N LYS A 95 -11.28 -5.30 -5.94
CA LYS A 95 -12.28 -5.77 -6.91
C LYS A 95 -12.07 -5.10 -8.25
N GLU A 96 -12.26 -5.86 -9.32
CA GLU A 96 -12.30 -5.34 -10.68
C GLU A 96 -13.61 -4.56 -10.91
N VAL A 97 -13.48 -3.33 -11.39
CA VAL A 97 -14.59 -2.45 -11.74
C VAL A 97 -14.33 -1.83 -13.10
N GLU A 98 -15.35 -1.77 -13.95
CA GLU A 98 -15.27 -1.07 -15.23
C GLU A 98 -15.49 0.43 -15.02
N ILE A 99 -14.63 1.25 -15.59
CA ILE A 99 -14.78 2.69 -15.66
C ILE A 99 -15.02 3.15 -17.09
N CYS A 100 -15.82 4.19 -17.24
CA CYS A 100 -16.12 4.83 -18.51
C CYS A 100 -14.91 5.64 -19.00
N GLY A 101 -14.48 5.43 -20.24
CA GLY A 101 -13.33 6.13 -20.82
C GLY A 101 -13.57 7.64 -21.03
N ALA A 102 -14.82 8.05 -21.20
CA ALA A 102 -15.17 9.45 -21.38
C ALA A 102 -15.20 10.25 -20.07
N SER A 103 -15.72 9.64 -18.99
CA SER A 103 -15.86 10.33 -17.69
C SER A 103 -14.79 9.96 -16.67
N GLY A 104 -14.16 8.80 -16.81
CA GLY A 104 -13.24 8.25 -15.80
C GLY A 104 -13.96 7.66 -14.57
N HIS A 105 -15.26 7.58 -14.56
CA HIS A 105 -16.10 7.07 -13.47
C HIS A 105 -16.67 5.68 -13.75
N VAL A 106 -17.23 5.04 -12.72
CA VAL A 106 -17.84 3.71 -12.84
C VAL A 106 -18.92 3.72 -13.93
N VAL A 107 -18.90 2.69 -14.80
CA VAL A 107 -19.89 2.58 -15.89
C VAL A 107 -21.30 2.45 -15.35
N ASN A 108 -22.25 3.12 -16.03
CA ASN A 108 -23.67 2.88 -15.89
C ASN A 108 -24.21 2.10 -17.10
N GLU A 109 -25.51 1.82 -17.14
CA GLU A 109 -26.14 1.06 -18.22
C GLU A 109 -26.05 1.72 -19.60
N TYR A 110 -25.94 3.06 -19.65
CA TYR A 110 -25.89 3.84 -20.89
C TYR A 110 -24.47 3.89 -21.48
N CYS A 111 -23.43 3.77 -20.67
CA CYS A 111 -22.05 3.88 -21.13
C CYS A 111 -21.69 2.91 -22.27
N LYS A 112 -22.25 1.69 -22.23
CA LYS A 112 -22.00 0.65 -23.24
C LYS A 112 -22.84 0.82 -24.51
N GLN A 113 -23.86 1.71 -24.48
CA GLN A 113 -24.74 1.97 -25.62
C GLN A 113 -24.23 3.12 -26.49
N VAL A 114 -23.32 3.93 -25.97
CA VAL A 114 -22.75 5.08 -26.71
C VAL A 114 -21.69 4.57 -27.68
N GLU A 115 -21.92 4.82 -28.98
CA GLU A 115 -20.99 4.45 -30.04
C GLU A 115 -19.64 5.18 -29.86
N GLY A 116 -18.55 4.44 -29.92
CA GLY A 116 -17.19 4.97 -29.75
C GLY A 116 -16.76 5.17 -28.29
N ASN A 117 -17.62 4.96 -27.30
CA ASN A 117 -17.21 4.98 -25.91
C ASN A 117 -16.38 3.71 -25.59
N THR A 118 -15.31 3.89 -24.82
CA THR A 118 -14.46 2.79 -24.36
C THR A 118 -14.63 2.59 -22.87
N THR A 119 -14.39 1.39 -22.40
CA THR A 119 -14.33 1.09 -20.96
C THR A 119 -12.95 0.56 -20.59
N LYS A 120 -12.52 0.81 -19.36
CA LYS A 120 -11.28 0.28 -18.80
C LYS A 120 -11.59 -0.42 -17.49
N THR A 121 -11.01 -1.59 -17.26
CA THR A 121 -11.07 -2.26 -15.96
C THR A 121 -9.99 -1.72 -15.03
N VAL A 122 -10.36 -1.41 -13.81
CA VAL A 122 -9.47 -0.95 -12.73
C VAL A 122 -9.74 -1.74 -11.46
N GLY A 123 -8.78 -1.72 -10.53
CA GLY A 123 -8.94 -2.35 -9.23
C GLY A 123 -9.34 -1.32 -8.17
N LEU A 124 -10.55 -1.41 -7.64
CA LEU A 124 -11.00 -0.58 -6.53
C LEU A 124 -11.01 -1.35 -5.21
N LEU A 125 -10.85 -0.63 -4.09
CA LEU A 125 -10.86 -1.22 -2.75
C LEU A 125 -12.25 -1.72 -2.36
N ASP A 126 -12.35 -2.95 -1.92
CA ASP A 126 -13.50 -3.42 -1.15
C ASP A 126 -13.37 -2.96 0.30
N VAL A 127 -14.16 -1.97 0.69
CA VAL A 127 -14.08 -1.36 2.02
C VAL A 127 -14.32 -2.38 3.12
N SER A 128 -15.23 -3.33 2.91
CA SER A 128 -15.55 -4.36 3.91
C SER A 128 -14.36 -5.27 4.21
N ARG A 129 -13.42 -5.40 3.27
CA ARG A 129 -12.19 -6.20 3.39
C ARG A 129 -10.98 -5.36 3.75
N ALA A 130 -10.83 -4.19 3.13
CA ALA A 130 -9.67 -3.33 3.34
C ALA A 130 -9.65 -2.72 4.75
N PHE A 131 -10.80 -2.30 5.28
CA PHE A 131 -10.89 -1.61 6.57
C PHE A 131 -10.32 -2.41 7.75
N PRO A 132 -10.63 -3.71 7.93
CA PRO A 132 -10.06 -4.51 9.01
C PRO A 132 -8.53 -4.67 8.91
N VAL A 133 -7.96 -4.59 7.70
CA VAL A 133 -6.53 -4.80 7.47
C VAL A 133 -5.70 -3.58 7.85
N ARG A 134 -6.09 -2.39 7.39
CA ARG A 134 -5.28 -1.17 7.57
C ARG A 134 -6.05 0.11 7.79
N GLY A 135 -7.38 0.03 7.80
CA GLY A 135 -8.25 1.19 7.76
C GLY A 135 -8.33 1.84 6.37
N ILE A 136 -9.30 2.72 6.21
CA ILE A 136 -9.52 3.50 4.99
C ILE A 136 -9.27 4.97 5.31
N THR A 137 -8.40 5.61 4.54
CA THR A 137 -8.17 7.07 4.63
C THR A 137 -9.20 7.83 3.80
N VAL A 138 -9.31 9.14 4.00
CA VAL A 138 -10.15 10.00 3.16
C VAL A 138 -9.77 9.89 1.69
N GLN A 139 -8.47 9.82 1.41
CA GLN A 139 -7.95 9.68 0.05
C GLN A 139 -8.28 8.31 -0.57
N ASP A 140 -8.33 7.26 0.23
CA ASP A 140 -8.65 5.91 -0.27
C ASP A 140 -10.12 5.76 -0.65
N GLN A 141 -11.03 6.56 -0.09
CA GLN A 141 -12.47 6.48 -0.37
C GLN A 141 -12.83 6.72 -1.82
N ALA A 142 -12.12 7.64 -2.48
CA ALA A 142 -12.32 7.92 -3.90
C ALA A 142 -12.08 6.68 -4.78
N TYR A 143 -11.37 5.69 -4.25
CA TYR A 143 -10.96 4.46 -4.93
C TYR A 143 -11.59 3.19 -4.35
N ALA A 144 -12.59 3.35 -3.48
CA ALA A 144 -13.33 2.24 -2.91
C ALA A 144 -14.55 1.88 -3.77
N VAL A 145 -14.90 0.60 -3.82
CA VAL A 145 -16.13 0.15 -4.49
C VAL A 145 -17.33 0.81 -3.81
N PRO A 146 -18.28 1.40 -4.57
CA PRO A 146 -19.52 1.91 -4.01
C PRO A 146 -20.23 0.81 -3.22
N ASN A 147 -20.60 1.10 -2.00
CA ASN A 147 -21.27 0.14 -1.15
C ASN A 147 -22.30 0.82 -0.23
N ASP A 148 -23.53 0.86 -0.67
CA ASP A 148 -24.67 1.46 0.05
C ASP A 148 -25.07 0.68 1.32
N SER A 149 -24.52 -0.54 1.51
CA SER A 149 -24.82 -1.38 2.67
C SER A 149 -23.95 -1.05 3.90
N LEU A 150 -22.94 -0.20 3.76
CA LEU A 150 -22.09 0.19 4.88
C LEU A 150 -22.81 1.23 5.77
N PRO A 151 -22.66 1.14 7.11
CA PRO A 151 -23.27 2.10 8.01
C PRO A 151 -22.85 3.55 7.71
N ALA A 152 -23.77 4.48 7.87
CA ALA A 152 -23.46 5.91 7.78
C ALA A 152 -22.32 6.27 8.76
N GLY A 153 -21.29 6.97 8.26
CA GLY A 153 -20.09 7.31 9.03
C GLY A 153 -18.94 6.31 8.95
N TYR A 154 -19.13 5.19 8.24
CA TYR A 154 -18.04 4.26 7.94
C TYR A 154 -17.00 4.86 6.97
N TYR A 155 -17.47 5.77 6.14
CA TYR A 155 -16.63 6.63 5.33
C TYR A 155 -16.55 8.03 5.95
N PRO A 156 -15.37 8.59 6.15
CA PRO A 156 -15.28 10.03 6.34
C PRO A 156 -15.88 10.72 5.11
N ALA A 157 -16.59 11.83 5.29
CA ALA A 157 -17.15 12.57 4.17
C ALA A 157 -16.06 12.95 3.17
N LEU A 158 -16.24 12.61 1.89
CA LEU A 158 -15.36 13.08 0.83
C LEU A 158 -15.45 14.62 0.78
N SER A 159 -14.30 15.28 0.64
CA SER A 159 -14.30 16.68 0.28
C SER A 159 -14.97 16.84 -1.07
N PRO A 160 -15.84 17.87 -1.25
CA PRO A 160 -16.51 18.10 -2.53
C PRO A 160 -15.55 18.34 -3.71
N ASP A 161 -14.27 18.61 -3.41
CA ASP A 161 -13.24 18.85 -4.42
C ASP A 161 -12.48 17.56 -4.84
N VAL A 162 -12.83 16.42 -4.25
CA VAL A 162 -12.21 15.13 -4.63
C VAL A 162 -13.00 14.51 -5.77
N ASP A 163 -12.37 14.41 -6.94
CA ASP A 163 -12.89 13.69 -8.09
C ASP A 163 -12.85 12.18 -7.81
N ALA A 164 -13.96 11.65 -7.33
CA ALA A 164 -14.04 10.28 -6.85
C ALA A 164 -14.37 9.34 -8.01
N ILE A 165 -13.40 8.52 -8.42
CA ILE A 165 -13.55 7.54 -9.50
C ILE A 165 -14.71 6.54 -9.27
N ASN A 166 -15.08 6.31 -8.02
CA ASN A 166 -16.13 5.37 -7.62
C ASN A 166 -17.56 5.90 -7.77
N VAL A 167 -17.73 7.11 -8.26
CA VAL A 167 -19.07 7.65 -8.60
C VAL A 167 -19.50 7.10 -9.96
N GLU A 168 -20.80 6.86 -10.15
CA GLU A 168 -21.32 6.46 -11.45
C GLU A 168 -21.13 7.55 -12.52
N CYS A 169 -20.96 7.11 -13.76
CA CYS A 169 -20.84 7.99 -14.90
C CYS A 169 -22.08 8.91 -15.03
N TYR A 170 -21.86 10.20 -15.06
CA TYR A 170 -22.92 11.22 -15.16
C TYR A 170 -22.98 11.86 -16.55
N ILE A 171 -22.07 11.50 -17.45
CA ILE A 171 -22.03 12.04 -18.83
C ILE A 171 -23.03 11.30 -19.71
N HIS A 172 -23.17 10.01 -19.51
CA HIS A 172 -24.07 9.16 -20.26
C HIS A 172 -25.34 8.91 -19.46
N THR A 173 -26.48 9.46 -19.94
CA THR A 173 -27.79 9.36 -19.31
C THR A 173 -28.87 8.99 -20.34
#